data_d8abba4e761e162be9ec4ac5b0ff9564
#
_entry.id   d8abba4e761e162be9ec4ac5b0ff9564
#
_cell.length_a   1.000
_cell.length_b   1.000
_cell.length_c   1.000
_cell.angle_alpha   90.00
_cell.angle_beta   90.00
_cell.angle_gamma   90.00
#
_symmetry.space_group_name_H-M   'P 1'
#
loop_
_entity.id
_entity.type
_entity.pdbx_description
1 polymer ?
#
loop_
_entity_poly.entity_id
_entity_poly.type
_entity_poly.pdbx_seq_one_letter_code
_entity_poly.pdbx_strand_id
1 'polypeptide(L)'
;MLSRILVITLILCGLAGCKARVSLSGASIPEEAKTISVGFFTNNTSLGAPSLSQRFSEKLRDVVSQQTQLALVKQNGDLQFEGYIADYNVAPVAIQTDQASMNRMTISVSVKYTNKFEAVKSFEQTFTRFADFKSNESVSAKEPELVQEIYRQITEDIFNRAFNNW
;
A
#
# COMPACT_ATOMS: atom_id res chain seq x y z
N MET A 1 1.26 -10.89 -61.55
CA MET A 1 0.46 -10.03 -60.68
C MET A 1 -0.04 -10.70 -59.42
N LEU A 2 -0.54 -11.96 -59.48
CA LEU A 2 -1.01 -12.71 -58.29
C LEU A 2 0.03 -12.84 -57.17
N SER A 3 1.31 -13.15 -57.53
CA SER A 3 2.40 -13.31 -56.57
C SER A 3 2.71 -12.05 -55.77
N ARG A 4 2.57 -10.86 -56.36
CA ARG A 4 2.79 -9.57 -55.65
C ARG A 4 1.66 -9.26 -54.69
N ILE A 5 0.42 -9.61 -55.03
CA ILE A 5 -0.76 -9.43 -54.18
C ILE A 5 -0.65 -10.35 -52.96
N LEU A 6 -0.20 -11.60 -53.15
CA LEU A 6 -0.03 -12.57 -52.04
C LEU A 6 1.03 -12.10 -51.01
N VAL A 7 2.12 -11.50 -51.46
CA VAL A 7 3.17 -10.97 -50.59
C VAL A 7 2.69 -9.76 -49.79
N ILE A 8 1.89 -8.87 -50.39
CA ILE A 8 1.34 -7.70 -49.72
C ILE A 8 0.32 -8.12 -48.65
N THR A 9 -0.51 -9.13 -48.93
CA THR A 9 -1.47 -9.67 -47.95
C THR A 9 -0.78 -10.32 -46.76
N LEU A 10 0.33 -11.03 -46.96
CA LEU A 10 1.11 -11.64 -45.90
C LEU A 10 1.81 -10.62 -44.99
N ILE A 11 2.23 -9.49 -45.54
CA ILE A 11 2.86 -8.39 -44.75
C ILE A 11 1.81 -7.65 -43.92
N LEU A 12 0.57 -7.51 -44.42
CA LEU A 12 -0.51 -6.81 -43.70
C LEU A 12 -1.02 -7.63 -42.49
N CYS A 13 -0.96 -8.98 -42.52
CA CYS A 13 -1.31 -9.83 -41.38
C CYS A 13 -0.29 -9.80 -40.22
N GLY A 14 0.94 -9.39 -40.48
CA GLY A 14 2.02 -9.32 -39.46
C GLY A 14 1.90 -8.14 -38.48
N LEU A 15 1.00 -7.17 -38.72
CA LEU A 15 0.86 -5.95 -37.91
C LEU A 15 -0.25 -6.00 -36.87
N ALA A 16 -0.91 -7.16 -36.70
CA ALA A 16 -1.79 -7.38 -35.54
C ALA A 16 -0.96 -7.59 -34.27
N GLY A 17 -0.24 -6.56 -33.86
CA GLY A 17 0.57 -6.55 -32.64
C GLY A 17 -0.33 -6.78 -31.42
N CYS A 18 -0.23 -7.97 -30.82
CA CYS A 18 -0.74 -8.23 -29.48
C CYS A 18 -0.20 -7.16 -28.54
N LYS A 19 -1.06 -6.27 -28.04
CA LYS A 19 -0.74 -5.41 -26.90
C LYS A 19 -0.58 -6.29 -25.66
N ALA A 20 0.59 -6.88 -25.47
CA ALA A 20 0.96 -7.49 -24.21
C ALA A 20 1.11 -6.35 -23.19
N ARG A 21 0.14 -6.21 -22.31
CA ARG A 21 0.25 -5.34 -21.13
C ARG A 21 1.15 -6.06 -20.12
N VAL A 22 2.42 -5.73 -20.11
CA VAL A 22 3.33 -6.18 -19.07
C VAL A 22 3.10 -5.30 -17.84
N SER A 23 2.48 -5.86 -16.77
CA SER A 23 2.48 -5.25 -15.46
C SER A 23 3.88 -5.38 -14.87
N LEU A 24 4.60 -4.28 -14.74
CA LEU A 24 5.95 -4.22 -14.16
C LEU A 24 5.95 -4.43 -12.63
N SER A 25 4.79 -4.36 -11.98
CA SER A 25 4.66 -4.45 -10.51
C SER A 25 4.45 -5.88 -9.98
N GLY A 26 4.30 -6.90 -10.84
CA GLY A 26 3.98 -8.27 -10.41
C GLY A 26 2.62 -8.40 -9.68
N ALA A 27 1.83 -7.33 -9.61
CA ALA A 27 0.56 -7.29 -8.89
C ALA A 27 -0.47 -8.21 -9.55
N SER A 28 -1.01 -9.17 -8.78
CA SER A 28 -2.09 -10.06 -9.20
C SER A 28 -3.45 -9.38 -8.96
N ILE A 29 -3.82 -8.49 -9.88
CA ILE A 29 -5.11 -7.79 -9.87
C ILE A 29 -6.06 -8.50 -10.83
N PRO A 30 -7.32 -8.83 -10.43
CA PRO A 30 -8.31 -9.39 -11.36
C PRO A 30 -8.51 -8.47 -12.58
N GLU A 31 -8.60 -9.05 -13.78
CA GLU A 31 -8.77 -8.28 -15.02
C GLU A 31 -10.10 -7.49 -15.04
N GLU A 32 -11.09 -7.97 -14.32
CA GLU A 32 -12.40 -7.34 -14.16
C GLU A 32 -12.35 -6.09 -13.27
N ALA A 33 -11.40 -6.04 -12.33
CA ALA A 33 -11.27 -4.89 -11.43
C ALA A 33 -10.77 -3.65 -12.19
N LYS A 34 -11.55 -2.58 -12.13
CA LYS A 34 -11.23 -1.30 -12.78
C LYS A 34 -11.08 -0.17 -11.78
N THR A 35 -11.66 -0.32 -10.60
CA THR A 35 -11.72 0.73 -9.59
C THR A 35 -11.22 0.24 -8.23
N ILE A 36 -10.66 1.18 -7.47
CA ILE A 36 -10.24 0.93 -6.08
C ILE A 36 -10.67 2.10 -5.21
N SER A 37 -11.11 1.80 -4.00
CA SER A 37 -11.40 2.81 -2.99
C SER A 37 -10.56 2.61 -1.74
N VAL A 38 -10.07 3.71 -1.17
CA VAL A 38 -9.37 3.75 0.11
C VAL A 38 -10.17 4.66 1.03
N GLY A 39 -10.80 4.07 2.03
CA GLY A 39 -11.56 4.77 3.06
C GLY A 39 -10.69 5.70 3.89
N PHE A 40 -11.32 6.48 4.75
CA PHE A 40 -10.62 7.26 5.75
C PHE A 40 -10.33 6.37 6.96
N PHE A 41 -9.05 6.18 7.28
CA PHE A 41 -8.62 5.40 8.44
C PHE A 41 -8.71 6.26 9.70
N THR A 42 -9.66 5.94 10.57
CA THR A 42 -9.83 6.66 11.84
C THR A 42 -8.69 6.35 12.81
N ASN A 43 -8.37 7.29 13.69
CA ASN A 43 -7.44 7.03 14.79
C ASN A 43 -8.24 6.60 16.03
N ASN A 44 -8.12 5.34 16.42
CA ASN A 44 -8.78 4.79 17.61
C ASN A 44 -7.86 4.80 18.85
N THR A 45 -6.68 5.42 18.73
CA THR A 45 -5.75 5.58 19.86
C THR A 45 -6.01 6.90 20.59
N SER A 46 -5.67 6.96 21.87
CA SER A 46 -5.71 8.20 22.66
C SER A 46 -4.45 9.06 22.49
N LEU A 47 -3.45 8.57 21.75
CA LEU A 47 -2.14 9.16 21.59
C LEU A 47 -1.87 9.52 20.12
N GLY A 48 -0.82 10.32 19.90
CA GLY A 48 -0.38 10.74 18.57
C GLY A 48 -1.08 11.98 18.04
N ALA A 49 -0.51 12.56 16.99
CA ALA A 49 -1.03 13.78 16.39
C ALA A 49 -2.39 13.57 15.72
N PRO A 50 -3.34 14.52 15.76
CA PRO A 50 -4.63 14.43 15.07
C PRO A 50 -4.51 14.18 13.56
N SER A 51 -3.38 14.54 12.94
CA SER A 51 -3.12 14.35 11.52
C SER A 51 -2.77 12.92 11.11
N LEU A 52 -2.58 11.99 12.05
CA LEU A 52 -2.17 10.60 11.76
C LEU A 52 -3.14 9.91 10.79
N SER A 53 -4.44 10.02 11.04
CA SER A 53 -5.50 9.44 10.18
C SER A 53 -5.44 9.92 8.74
N GLN A 54 -5.32 11.23 8.56
CA GLN A 54 -5.22 11.84 7.23
C GLN A 54 -3.96 11.39 6.51
N ARG A 55 -2.81 11.50 7.17
CA ARG A 55 -1.50 11.15 6.60
C ARG A 55 -1.42 9.68 6.18
N PHE A 56 -1.97 8.77 7.00
CA PHE A 56 -2.01 7.35 6.65
C PHE A 56 -2.92 7.10 5.44
N SER A 57 -4.13 7.65 5.46
CA SER A 57 -5.11 7.46 4.38
C SER A 57 -4.59 8.01 3.05
N GLU A 58 -3.93 9.17 3.06
CA GLU A 58 -3.29 9.75 1.89
C GLU A 58 -2.13 8.88 1.41
N LYS A 59 -1.25 8.43 2.31
CA LYS A 59 -0.11 7.58 1.94
C LYS A 59 -0.55 6.27 1.29
N LEU A 60 -1.60 5.63 1.81
CA LEU A 60 -2.12 4.39 1.20
C LEU A 60 -2.74 4.65 -0.18
N ARG A 61 -3.48 5.77 -0.36
CA ARG A 61 -3.99 6.18 -1.68
C ARG A 61 -2.87 6.41 -2.68
N ASP A 62 -1.80 7.08 -2.26
CA ASP A 62 -0.64 7.36 -3.10
C ASP A 62 0.04 6.06 -3.57
N VAL A 63 0.29 5.12 -2.64
CA VAL A 63 0.90 3.82 -2.97
C VAL A 63 0.05 3.05 -3.97
N VAL A 64 -1.26 2.95 -3.73
CA VAL A 64 -2.19 2.25 -4.62
C VAL A 64 -2.26 2.92 -5.99
N SER A 65 -2.35 4.24 -6.04
CA SER A 65 -2.42 5.00 -7.30
C SER A 65 -1.13 4.90 -8.12
N GLN A 66 0.02 4.86 -7.47
CA GLN A 66 1.32 4.79 -8.15
C GLN A 66 1.66 3.37 -8.64
N GLN A 67 1.20 2.35 -7.92
CA GLN A 67 1.58 0.96 -8.19
C GLN A 67 0.50 0.15 -8.93
N THR A 68 -0.68 0.72 -9.18
CA THR A 68 -1.74 0.07 -9.96
C THR A 68 -2.23 0.99 -11.08
N GLN A 69 -2.95 0.38 -12.05
CA GLN A 69 -3.64 1.11 -13.12
C GLN A 69 -5.13 1.30 -12.81
N LEU A 70 -5.55 1.02 -11.56
CA LEU A 70 -6.94 1.13 -11.14
C LEU A 70 -7.34 2.61 -10.97
N ALA A 71 -8.55 2.94 -11.38
CA ALA A 71 -9.11 4.26 -11.13
C ALA A 71 -9.47 4.40 -9.64
N LEU A 72 -8.85 5.38 -8.96
CA LEU A 72 -9.17 5.68 -7.57
C LEU A 72 -10.55 6.35 -7.48
N VAL A 73 -11.48 5.74 -6.74
CA VAL A 73 -12.82 6.26 -6.49
C VAL A 73 -13.02 6.53 -4.99
N LYS A 74 -13.96 7.41 -4.66
CA LYS A 74 -14.19 7.81 -3.26
C LYS A 74 -14.70 6.67 -2.39
N GLN A 75 -15.61 5.85 -2.92
CA GLN A 75 -16.29 4.76 -2.21
C GLN A 75 -16.70 3.67 -3.19
N ASN A 76 -16.98 2.48 -2.67
CA ASN A 76 -17.53 1.35 -3.41
C ASN A 76 -16.73 0.91 -4.64
N GLY A 77 -15.39 1.06 -4.60
CA GLY A 77 -14.50 0.49 -5.60
C GLY A 77 -14.69 -1.02 -5.75
N ASP A 78 -14.19 -1.59 -6.85
CA ASP A 78 -14.15 -3.04 -7.04
C ASP A 78 -13.26 -3.71 -6.00
N LEU A 79 -12.15 -3.04 -5.68
CA LEU A 79 -11.26 -3.34 -4.57
C LEU A 79 -11.39 -2.22 -3.52
N GLN A 80 -11.43 -2.59 -2.24
CA GLN A 80 -11.68 -1.63 -1.17
C GLN A 80 -10.73 -1.84 0.00
N PHE A 81 -10.15 -0.76 0.50
CA PHE A 81 -9.42 -0.72 1.76
C PHE A 81 -10.18 0.13 2.77
N GLU A 82 -10.42 -0.44 3.94
CA GLU A 82 -11.02 0.21 5.09
C GLU A 82 -10.25 -0.16 6.35
N GLY A 83 -10.32 0.65 7.41
CA GLY A 83 -9.67 0.31 8.66
C GLY A 83 -9.46 1.50 9.58
N TYR A 84 -8.57 1.29 10.55
CA TYR A 84 -8.26 2.28 11.57
C TYR A 84 -6.85 2.08 12.13
N ILE A 85 -6.28 3.13 12.72
CA ILE A 85 -5.05 3.07 13.51
C ILE A 85 -5.44 2.47 14.85
N ALA A 86 -4.91 1.26 15.12
CA ALA A 86 -5.28 0.46 16.29
C ALA A 86 -4.38 0.74 17.50
N ASP A 87 -3.10 1.08 17.25
CA ASP A 87 -2.15 1.39 18.32
C ASP A 87 -1.13 2.44 17.88
N TYR A 88 -0.71 3.25 18.84
CA TYR A 88 0.40 4.19 18.75
C TYR A 88 1.11 4.21 20.10
N ASN A 89 2.35 3.78 20.13
CA ASN A 89 3.11 3.66 21.37
C ASN A 89 4.55 4.16 21.18
N VAL A 90 5.09 4.81 22.22
CA VAL A 90 6.51 5.17 22.31
C VAL A 90 7.04 4.62 23.62
N ALA A 91 8.06 3.78 23.56
CA ALA A 91 8.64 3.14 24.74
C ALA A 91 10.17 3.06 24.63
N PRO A 92 10.89 3.08 25.76
CA PRO A 92 12.32 2.79 25.80
C PRO A 92 12.63 1.39 25.29
N VAL A 93 13.70 1.25 24.51
CA VAL A 93 14.25 -0.05 24.09
C VAL A 93 15.38 -0.41 25.05
N ALA A 94 15.27 -1.62 25.67
CA ALA A 94 16.34 -2.16 26.49
C ALA A 94 17.51 -2.55 25.57
N ILE A 95 18.64 -1.86 25.73
CA ILE A 95 19.88 -2.17 25.01
C ILE A 95 20.82 -2.88 26.00
N GLN A 96 21.34 -4.04 25.64
CA GLN A 96 22.41 -4.71 26.37
C GLN A 96 23.74 -4.06 25.99
N THR A 97 24.42 -3.48 26.99
CA THR A 97 25.81 -2.97 26.96
C THR A 97 26.18 -1.85 26.00
N ASP A 98 26.67 -0.74 26.54
CA ASP A 98 27.49 0.33 25.95
C ASP A 98 26.95 1.09 24.70
N GLN A 99 25.69 0.93 24.34
CA GLN A 99 25.07 1.72 23.26
C GLN A 99 24.19 2.83 23.84
N ALA A 100 24.04 3.92 23.09
CA ALA A 100 23.17 5.03 23.46
C ALA A 100 21.73 4.52 23.66
N SER A 101 21.06 4.95 24.74
CA SER A 101 19.65 4.64 24.99
C SER A 101 18.78 5.01 23.80
N MET A 102 17.89 4.13 23.41
CA MET A 102 16.98 4.31 22.28
C MET A 102 15.53 4.26 22.75
N ASN A 103 14.68 4.99 22.08
CA ASN A 103 13.24 4.87 22.16
C ASN A 103 12.70 4.25 20.86
N ARG A 104 11.59 3.57 20.94
CA ARG A 104 10.88 2.97 19.82
C ARG A 104 9.50 3.56 19.70
N MET A 105 9.17 4.09 18.52
CA MET A 105 7.81 4.40 18.14
C MET A 105 7.23 3.22 17.37
N THR A 106 6.09 2.71 17.82
CA THR A 106 5.37 1.59 17.19
C THR A 106 3.99 2.07 16.77
N ILE A 107 3.58 1.74 15.56
CA ILE A 107 2.22 2.00 15.07
C ILE A 107 1.64 0.70 14.53
N SER A 108 0.37 0.42 14.87
CA SER A 108 -0.40 -0.69 14.35
C SER A 108 -1.63 -0.18 13.62
N VAL A 109 -1.90 -0.72 12.44
CA VAL A 109 -3.08 -0.38 11.63
C VAL A 109 -3.86 -1.64 11.32
N SER A 110 -5.11 -1.67 11.71
CA SER A 110 -6.06 -2.71 11.32
C SER A 110 -6.65 -2.39 9.96
N VAL A 111 -6.54 -3.33 9.02
CA VAL A 111 -6.92 -3.16 7.63
C VAL A 111 -7.87 -4.27 7.23
N LYS A 112 -9.01 -3.90 6.67
CA LYS A 112 -9.93 -4.76 5.96
C LYS A 112 -9.81 -4.49 4.47
N TYR A 113 -9.39 -5.51 3.72
CA TYR A 113 -9.36 -5.50 2.27
C TYR A 113 -10.50 -6.34 1.73
N THR A 114 -11.27 -5.78 0.81
CA THR A 114 -12.38 -6.47 0.14
C THR A 114 -12.13 -6.51 -1.36
N ASN A 115 -12.15 -7.71 -1.92
CA ASN A 115 -12.08 -7.96 -3.36
C ASN A 115 -13.44 -8.50 -3.82
N LYS A 116 -14.16 -7.75 -4.66
CA LYS A 116 -15.51 -8.13 -5.13
C LYS A 116 -15.52 -9.32 -6.08
N PHE A 117 -14.43 -9.56 -6.79
CA PHE A 117 -14.32 -10.62 -7.80
C PHE A 117 -13.74 -11.91 -7.22
N GLU A 118 -12.81 -11.79 -6.27
CA GLU A 118 -12.12 -12.92 -5.66
C GLU A 118 -12.22 -12.83 -4.13
N ALA A 119 -13.36 -13.23 -3.58
CA ALA A 119 -13.64 -13.14 -2.15
C ALA A 119 -12.57 -13.83 -1.27
N VAL A 120 -11.94 -14.89 -1.77
CA VAL A 120 -10.87 -15.64 -1.10
C VAL A 120 -9.61 -14.77 -0.87
N LYS A 121 -9.40 -13.74 -1.65
CA LYS A 121 -8.30 -12.76 -1.49
C LYS A 121 -8.62 -11.65 -0.49
N SER A 122 -9.89 -11.53 -0.08
CA SER A 122 -10.27 -10.58 0.96
C SER A 122 -9.66 -10.99 2.31
N PHE A 123 -9.27 -10.01 3.13
CA PHE A 123 -8.71 -10.27 4.45
C PHE A 123 -9.02 -9.14 5.42
N GLU A 124 -8.87 -9.44 6.70
CA GLU A 124 -8.79 -8.47 7.78
C GLU A 124 -7.56 -8.79 8.60
N GLN A 125 -6.64 -7.82 8.72
CA GLN A 125 -5.33 -8.05 9.35
C GLN A 125 -4.78 -6.76 9.96
N THR A 126 -4.07 -6.89 11.08
CA THR A 126 -3.32 -5.79 11.68
C THR A 126 -1.86 -5.83 11.22
N PHE A 127 -1.37 -4.70 10.72
CA PHE A 127 0.01 -4.48 10.32
C PHE A 127 0.69 -3.60 11.35
N THR A 128 1.84 -4.02 11.84
CA THR A 128 2.60 -3.32 12.86
C THR A 128 4.02 -3.07 12.38
N ARG A 129 4.47 -1.82 12.47
CA ARG A 129 5.85 -1.42 12.17
C ARG A 129 6.35 -0.45 13.23
N PHE A 130 7.65 -0.31 13.32
CA PHE A 130 8.28 0.58 14.27
C PHE A 130 9.47 1.31 13.64
N ALA A 131 9.87 2.40 14.31
CA ALA A 131 11.12 3.10 14.06
C ALA A 131 11.77 3.51 15.38
N ASP A 132 13.08 3.37 15.44
CA ASP A 132 13.88 3.68 16.62
C ASP A 132 14.51 5.06 16.48
N PHE A 133 14.64 5.78 17.60
CA PHE A 133 15.29 7.08 17.67
C PHE A 133 16.02 7.23 19.01
N LYS A 134 16.99 8.15 19.08
CA LYS A 134 17.79 8.35 20.29
C LYS A 134 16.95 8.91 21.43
N SER A 135 17.13 8.41 22.64
CA SER A 135 16.35 8.83 23.82
C SER A 135 16.57 10.29 24.23
N ASN A 136 17.67 10.91 23.79
CA ASN A 136 17.94 12.32 24.00
C ASN A 136 17.27 13.25 22.97
N GLU A 137 16.57 12.69 21.97
CA GLU A 137 15.80 13.46 20.99
C GLU A 137 14.35 13.61 21.45
N SER A 138 13.75 14.76 21.16
CA SER A 138 12.35 15.01 21.49
C SER A 138 11.42 14.19 20.57
N VAL A 139 10.49 13.46 21.16
CA VAL A 139 9.46 12.70 20.42
C VAL A 139 8.70 13.61 19.46
N SER A 140 8.24 14.78 19.92
CA SER A 140 7.47 15.72 19.10
C SER A 140 8.25 16.26 17.89
N ALA A 141 9.57 16.42 18.02
CA ALA A 141 10.42 16.87 16.91
C ALA A 141 10.66 15.74 15.89
N LYS A 142 10.73 14.49 16.35
CA LYS A 142 10.99 13.31 15.51
C LYS A 142 9.73 12.64 14.95
N GLU A 143 8.58 12.82 15.58
CA GLU A 143 7.32 12.19 15.18
C GLU A 143 7.01 12.30 13.68
N PRO A 144 7.14 13.46 13.01
CA PRO A 144 6.82 13.55 11.59
C PRO A 144 7.66 12.63 10.70
N GLU A 145 8.95 12.51 10.99
CA GLU A 145 9.91 11.66 10.27
C GLU A 145 9.63 10.17 10.54
N LEU A 146 9.49 9.80 11.83
CA LEU A 146 9.24 8.42 12.25
C LEU A 146 7.91 7.89 11.71
N VAL A 147 6.84 8.69 11.79
CA VAL A 147 5.53 8.34 11.25
C VAL A 147 5.60 8.15 9.73
N GLN A 148 6.33 9.00 9.01
CA GLN A 148 6.50 8.84 7.58
C GLN A 148 7.17 7.51 7.22
N GLU A 149 8.23 7.15 7.94
CA GLU A 149 8.95 5.90 7.71
C GLU A 149 8.08 4.67 8.06
N ILE A 150 7.40 4.69 9.20
CA ILE A 150 6.51 3.62 9.64
C ILE A 150 5.35 3.44 8.63
N TYR A 151 4.74 4.54 8.18
CA TYR A 151 3.64 4.47 7.21
C TYR A 151 4.08 3.97 5.85
N ARG A 152 5.30 4.32 5.42
CA ARG A 152 5.88 3.75 4.19
C ARG A 152 5.95 2.22 4.29
N GLN A 153 6.48 1.69 5.39
CA GLN A 153 6.60 0.24 5.61
C GLN A 153 5.22 -0.44 5.70
N ILE A 154 4.28 0.10 6.49
CA ILE A 154 2.93 -0.47 6.63
C ILE A 154 2.20 -0.49 5.29
N THR A 155 2.25 0.61 4.52
CA THR A 155 1.54 0.68 3.23
C THR A 155 2.14 -0.24 2.19
N GLU A 156 3.46 -0.48 2.20
CA GLU A 156 4.12 -1.48 1.38
C GLU A 156 3.69 -2.90 1.76
N ASP A 157 3.62 -3.22 3.05
CA ASP A 157 3.14 -4.53 3.54
C ASP A 157 1.68 -4.78 3.13
N ILE A 158 0.81 -3.77 3.29
CA ILE A 158 -0.59 -3.86 2.87
C ILE A 158 -0.69 -4.12 1.38
N PHE A 159 0.06 -3.36 0.57
CA PHE A 159 0.08 -3.52 -0.87
C PHE A 159 0.55 -4.93 -1.27
N ASN A 160 1.65 -5.38 -0.70
CA ASN A 160 2.20 -6.71 -0.95
C ASN A 160 1.21 -7.81 -0.56
N ARG A 161 0.53 -7.68 0.59
CA ARG A 161 -0.46 -8.66 1.04
C ARG A 161 -1.70 -8.72 0.15
N ALA A 162 -2.10 -7.58 -0.42
CA ALA A 162 -3.30 -7.50 -1.25
C ALA A 162 -3.06 -7.95 -2.71
N PHE A 163 -1.88 -7.67 -3.26
CA PHE A 163 -1.62 -7.78 -4.69
C PHE A 163 -0.49 -8.74 -5.08
N ASN A 164 0.41 -9.09 -4.17
CA ASN A 164 1.48 -10.02 -4.46
C ASN A 164 1.09 -11.42 -3.99
N ASN A 165 1.11 -12.39 -4.89
CA ASN A 165 0.93 -13.80 -4.56
C ASN A 165 2.24 -14.35 -3.97
N TRP A 166 2.35 -14.34 -2.64
CA TRP A 166 3.36 -15.11 -1.91
C TRP A 166 2.69 -16.29 -1.23
#